data_9a96e85a1e1d7c1c217a3d5b3c2add97
#
_entry.id   9a96e85a1e1d7c1c217a3d5b3c2add97
#
_cell.length_a   1.000
_cell.length_b   1.000
_cell.length_c   1.000
_cell.angle_alpha   90.00
_cell.angle_beta   90.00
_cell.angle_gamma   90.00
#
_symmetry.space_group_name_H-M   'P 1'
#
loop_
_entity.id
_entity.type
_entity.pdbx_description
1 polymer ?
#
loop_
_entity_poly.entity_id
_entity_poly.type
_entity_poly.pdbx_seq_one_letter_code
_entity_poly.pdbx_strand_id
1 'polypeptide(L)'
;MQLITSLDIRNSEYFSKDRFISYHHQMRLVASLGSQVRNILEIGIFNSFLKDLLRLNGYQVTTADVDPNLKPDIILDLTADFSLPKDKFDVIVLFQVLEHLPYEQSEQALKKLAEATKRFLVISIPYNSQYLTLQLRFSFLPRPRHLLLKIPRFWSQKPVCDQHYWEMGLKGYPKTRILNSIAKIGLNVKQEFLDPTNPYHYFLVLEKTPNT
;
A
#
# COMPACT_ATOMS: atom_id res chain seq x y z
N MET A 1 -7.83 11.79 -13.78
CA MET A 1 -7.38 11.75 -12.38
C MET A 1 -7.47 13.15 -11.80
N GLN A 2 -8.36 13.42 -10.85
CA GLN A 2 -8.37 14.72 -10.15
C GLN A 2 -7.17 14.71 -9.19
N LEU A 3 -6.20 15.59 -9.44
CA LEU A 3 -5.06 15.78 -8.55
C LEU A 3 -5.56 16.37 -7.23
N ILE A 4 -5.24 15.72 -6.13
CA ILE A 4 -5.49 16.26 -4.79
C ILE A 4 -4.54 17.44 -4.63
N THR A 5 -5.08 18.66 -4.58
CA THR A 5 -4.28 19.86 -4.47
C THR A 5 -3.68 19.99 -3.07
N SER A 6 -2.51 20.64 -2.97
CA SER A 6 -1.77 20.90 -1.71
C SER A 6 -2.58 21.66 -0.62
N LEU A 7 -3.74 22.20 -0.96
CA LEU A 7 -4.69 22.83 -0.04
C LEU A 7 -5.40 21.83 0.88
N ASP A 8 -5.54 20.55 0.44
CA ASP A 8 -6.24 19.52 1.21
C ASP A 8 -5.40 18.97 2.37
N ILE A 9 -4.09 19.19 2.36
CA ILE A 9 -3.14 18.66 3.38
C ILE A 9 -3.36 19.33 4.76
N ARG A 10 -3.91 20.52 4.80
CA ARG A 10 -4.20 21.25 6.06
C ARG A 10 -5.54 20.86 6.68
N ASN A 11 -6.31 20.01 6.03
CA ASN A 11 -7.58 19.55 6.58
C ASN A 11 -7.33 18.59 7.75
N SER A 12 -8.02 18.78 8.88
CA SER A 12 -7.90 17.96 10.09
C SER A 12 -8.14 16.45 9.84
N GLU A 13 -8.86 16.09 8.77
CA GLU A 13 -9.08 14.70 8.36
C GLU A 13 -7.78 13.98 8.00
N TYR A 14 -6.74 14.68 7.53
CA TYR A 14 -5.43 14.10 7.26
C TYR A 14 -4.65 13.71 8.50
N PHE A 15 -4.99 14.29 9.63
CA PHE A 15 -4.41 13.96 10.94
C PHE A 15 -5.31 13.00 11.73
N SER A 16 -6.16 12.23 11.05
CA SER A 16 -7.01 11.26 11.70
C SER A 16 -6.18 10.12 12.32
N LYS A 17 -6.70 9.57 13.43
CA LYS A 17 -6.10 8.41 14.10
C LYS A 17 -5.87 7.25 13.13
N ASP A 18 -6.81 6.98 12.24
CA ASP A 18 -6.76 5.87 11.28
C ASP A 18 -5.61 6.02 10.30
N ARG A 19 -5.31 7.24 9.89
CA ARG A 19 -4.16 7.53 9.03
C ARG A 19 -2.84 7.30 9.76
N PHE A 20 -2.73 7.69 11.02
CA PHE A 20 -1.53 7.41 11.82
C PHE A 20 -1.34 5.93 12.11
N ILE A 21 -2.42 5.18 12.31
CA ILE A 21 -2.37 3.72 12.38
C ILE A 21 -1.79 3.14 11.08
N SER A 22 -2.22 3.66 9.93
CA SER A 22 -1.67 3.25 8.63
C SER A 22 -0.17 3.53 8.53
N TYR A 23 0.30 4.74 8.84
CA TYR A 23 1.73 5.07 8.84
C TYR A 23 2.54 4.20 9.80
N HIS A 24 2.02 3.93 10.99
CA HIS A 24 2.65 3.00 11.93
C HIS A 24 2.89 1.63 11.29
N HIS A 25 1.89 1.08 10.59
CA HIS A 25 2.03 -0.22 9.93
C HIS A 25 2.97 -0.17 8.73
N GLN A 26 2.93 0.89 7.93
CA GLN A 26 3.85 1.09 6.81
C GLN A 26 5.31 1.05 7.29
N MET A 27 5.64 1.85 8.32
CA MET A 27 6.97 1.87 8.93
C MET A 27 7.36 0.51 9.51
N ARG A 28 6.46 -0.12 10.28
CA ARG A 28 6.72 -1.42 10.91
C ARG A 28 6.98 -2.52 9.87
N LEU A 29 6.22 -2.53 8.77
CA LEU A 29 6.40 -3.51 7.71
C LEU A 29 7.76 -3.35 7.03
N VAL A 30 8.15 -2.13 6.68
CA VAL A 30 9.47 -1.87 6.09
C VAL A 30 10.59 -2.28 7.07
N ALA A 31 10.50 -1.89 8.34
CA ALA A 31 11.49 -2.25 9.35
C ALA A 31 11.61 -3.77 9.58
N SER A 32 10.52 -4.52 9.39
CA SER A 32 10.50 -5.98 9.56
C SER A 32 11.21 -6.76 8.45
N LEU A 33 11.58 -6.10 7.34
CA LEU A 33 12.23 -6.76 6.20
C LEU A 33 13.72 -7.08 6.44
N GLY A 34 14.29 -6.52 7.49
CA GLY A 34 15.66 -6.80 7.90
C GLY A 34 16.66 -5.71 7.57
N SER A 35 17.84 -5.80 8.19
CA SER A 35 18.91 -4.77 8.13
C SER A 35 19.57 -4.61 6.76
N GLN A 36 19.38 -5.58 5.85
CA GLN A 36 19.89 -5.51 4.47
C GLN A 36 19.12 -4.51 3.60
N VAL A 37 17.90 -4.12 3.99
CA VAL A 37 17.12 -3.11 3.28
C VAL A 37 17.69 -1.73 3.58
N ARG A 38 18.08 -1.00 2.53
CA ARG A 38 18.58 0.36 2.62
C ARG A 38 17.98 1.29 1.59
N ASN A 39 17.86 0.85 0.33
CA ASN A 39 17.38 1.65 -0.78
C ASN A 39 15.90 1.37 -1.03
N ILE A 40 15.07 2.36 -0.81
CA ILE A 40 13.61 2.27 -0.94
C ILE A 40 13.14 3.19 -2.07
N LEU A 41 12.24 2.71 -2.91
CA LEU A 41 11.42 3.55 -3.77
C LEU A 41 10.03 3.67 -3.16
N GLU A 42 9.61 4.89 -2.82
CA GLU A 42 8.24 5.20 -2.41
C GLU A 42 7.48 5.77 -3.59
N ILE A 43 6.36 5.14 -3.95
CA ILE A 43 5.48 5.57 -5.04
C ILE A 43 4.14 6.03 -4.45
N GLY A 44 3.70 7.23 -4.86
CA GLY A 44 2.51 7.87 -4.30
C GLY A 44 2.82 8.60 -2.99
N ILE A 45 3.61 9.66 -3.06
CA ILE A 45 4.19 10.32 -1.87
C ILE A 45 3.24 11.24 -1.12
N PHE A 46 2.17 11.66 -1.75
CA PHE A 46 1.13 12.54 -1.23
C PHE A 46 1.63 13.69 -0.31
N ASN A 47 1.98 13.44 0.96
CA ASN A 47 2.41 14.46 1.93
C ASN A 47 3.84 14.29 2.44
N SER A 48 4.65 13.46 1.82
CA SER A 48 6.05 13.17 2.18
C SER A 48 6.28 12.61 3.60
N PHE A 49 5.24 12.36 4.39
CA PHE A 49 5.37 11.95 5.79
C PHE A 49 6.13 10.62 5.95
N LEU A 50 5.77 9.62 5.14
CA LEU A 50 6.44 8.32 5.18
C LEU A 50 7.91 8.43 4.75
N LYS A 51 8.20 9.15 3.65
CA LYS A 51 9.55 9.45 3.20
C LYS A 51 10.42 10.01 4.34
N ASP A 52 9.91 11.02 5.02
CA ASP A 52 10.66 11.71 6.07
C ASP A 52 10.90 10.78 7.28
N LEU A 53 9.89 9.99 7.68
CA LEU A 53 10.05 8.98 8.73
C LEU A 53 11.08 7.90 8.34
N LEU A 54 11.05 7.41 7.11
CA LEU A 54 12.00 6.42 6.63
C LEU A 54 13.43 6.99 6.61
N ARG A 55 13.61 8.23 6.11
CA ARG A 55 14.92 8.91 6.10
C ARG A 55 15.48 9.14 7.51
N LEU A 56 14.64 9.53 8.46
CA LEU A 56 15.02 9.66 9.88
C LEU A 56 15.48 8.33 10.49
N ASN A 57 14.99 7.20 9.99
CA ASN A 57 15.42 5.87 10.42
C ASN A 57 16.60 5.29 9.59
N GLY A 58 17.26 6.12 8.79
CA GLY A 58 18.51 5.77 8.10
C GLY A 58 18.31 5.08 6.73
N TYR A 59 17.10 5.03 6.19
CA TYR A 59 16.86 4.54 4.84
C TYR A 59 17.19 5.59 3.78
N GLN A 60 17.69 5.14 2.63
CA GLN A 60 17.81 5.96 1.43
C GLN A 60 16.51 5.85 0.65
N VAL A 61 15.74 6.93 0.61
CA VAL A 61 14.43 6.95 -0.02
C VAL A 61 14.47 7.79 -1.28
N THR A 62 14.20 7.15 -2.40
CA THR A 62 13.83 7.79 -3.67
C THR A 62 12.31 7.84 -3.74
N THR A 63 11.77 8.96 -4.17
CA THR A 63 10.32 9.17 -4.29
C THR A 63 9.88 9.20 -5.74
N ALA A 64 8.69 8.67 -6.01
CA ALA A 64 8.05 8.77 -7.31
C ALA A 64 6.56 9.13 -7.17
N ASP A 65 6.09 10.01 -8.02
CA ASP A 65 4.68 10.39 -8.10
C ASP A 65 4.35 10.90 -9.51
N VAL A 66 3.08 10.85 -9.87
CA VAL A 66 2.58 11.41 -11.12
C VAL A 66 2.44 12.93 -11.05
N ASP A 67 2.23 13.48 -9.85
CA ASP A 67 2.07 14.92 -9.63
C ASP A 67 3.42 15.61 -9.40
N PRO A 68 3.91 16.42 -10.36
CA PRO A 68 5.17 17.17 -10.21
C PRO A 68 5.11 18.22 -9.09
N ASN A 69 3.92 18.67 -8.68
CA ASN A 69 3.77 19.67 -7.60
C ASN A 69 4.18 19.11 -6.24
N LEU A 70 4.13 17.78 -6.07
CA LEU A 70 4.62 17.09 -4.87
C LEU A 70 6.15 17.00 -4.82
N LYS A 71 6.83 17.44 -5.90
CA LYS A 71 8.30 17.44 -6.04
C LYS A 71 8.92 16.07 -5.76
N PRO A 72 8.46 15.01 -6.45
CA PRO A 72 9.09 13.71 -6.35
C PRO A 72 10.49 13.73 -6.97
N ASP A 73 11.36 12.77 -6.58
CA ASP A 73 12.66 12.58 -7.23
C ASP A 73 12.50 12.06 -8.66
N ILE A 74 11.39 11.33 -8.94
CA ILE A 74 11.04 10.78 -10.26
C ILE A 74 9.57 11.11 -10.54
N ILE A 75 9.29 11.78 -11.65
CA ILE A 75 7.90 11.89 -12.14
C ILE A 75 7.57 10.57 -12.82
N LEU A 76 6.58 9.83 -12.29
CA LEU A 76 6.25 8.48 -12.70
C LEU A 76 4.74 8.31 -12.84
N ASP A 77 4.27 8.12 -14.07
CA ASP A 77 2.90 7.70 -14.35
C ASP A 77 2.85 6.19 -14.54
N LEU A 78 2.22 5.48 -13.60
CA LEU A 78 2.07 4.03 -13.66
C LEU A 78 1.09 3.56 -14.75
N THR A 79 0.31 4.46 -15.34
CA THR A 79 -0.61 4.15 -16.46
C THR A 79 0.09 4.22 -17.80
N ALA A 80 1.20 4.93 -17.87
CA ALA A 80 2.00 5.07 -19.08
C ALA A 80 2.96 3.88 -19.27
N ASP A 81 3.63 3.86 -20.43
CA ASP A 81 4.76 2.95 -20.60
C ASP A 81 5.99 3.53 -19.89
N PHE A 82 6.29 2.98 -18.71
CA PHE A 82 7.43 3.37 -17.90
C PHE A 82 8.44 2.24 -17.77
N SER A 83 9.67 2.59 -17.48
CA SER A 83 10.72 1.65 -17.10
C SER A 83 11.51 2.19 -15.92
N LEU A 84 11.91 1.30 -15.03
CA LEU A 84 12.81 1.58 -13.92
C LEU A 84 14.04 0.67 -14.03
N PRO A 85 15.20 1.09 -13.56
CA PRO A 85 16.39 0.24 -13.58
C PRO A 85 16.13 -1.06 -12.80
N LYS A 86 16.44 -2.19 -13.45
CA LYS A 86 16.26 -3.52 -12.88
C LYS A 86 17.05 -3.68 -11.58
N ASP A 87 16.45 -4.33 -10.60
CA ASP A 87 17.06 -4.68 -9.31
C ASP A 87 17.76 -3.50 -8.62
N LYS A 88 17.27 -2.27 -8.81
CA LYS A 88 17.85 -1.05 -8.23
C LYS A 88 17.50 -0.88 -6.76
N PHE A 89 16.25 -1.15 -6.40
CA PHE A 89 15.72 -0.88 -5.07
C PHE A 89 15.65 -2.17 -4.26
N ASP A 90 16.03 -2.11 -2.99
CA ASP A 90 15.88 -3.27 -2.09
C ASP A 90 14.40 -3.55 -1.82
N VAL A 91 13.61 -2.47 -1.73
CA VAL A 91 12.16 -2.48 -1.53
C VAL A 91 11.51 -1.37 -2.36
N ILE A 92 10.35 -1.67 -2.94
CA ILE A 92 9.44 -0.66 -3.46
C ILE A 92 8.18 -0.67 -2.61
N VAL A 93 7.71 0.52 -2.21
CA VAL A 93 6.51 0.68 -1.39
C VAL A 93 5.45 1.49 -2.14
N LEU A 94 4.20 1.01 -2.10
CA LEU A 94 3.03 1.68 -2.68
C LEU A 94 1.85 1.51 -1.71
N PHE A 95 1.42 2.59 -1.09
CA PHE A 95 0.33 2.52 -0.13
C PHE A 95 -0.88 3.31 -0.62
N GLN A 96 -1.98 2.61 -0.92
CA GLN A 96 -3.22 3.18 -1.46
C GLN A 96 -2.96 3.91 -2.79
N VAL A 97 -2.37 3.21 -3.75
CA VAL A 97 -1.99 3.74 -5.06
C VAL A 97 -2.64 2.94 -6.19
N LEU A 98 -2.61 1.62 -6.10
CA LEU A 98 -2.99 0.73 -7.20
C LEU A 98 -4.46 0.84 -7.58
N GLU A 99 -5.32 1.12 -6.63
CA GLU A 99 -6.77 1.31 -6.81
C GLU A 99 -7.12 2.54 -7.66
N HIS A 100 -6.20 3.48 -7.79
CA HIS A 100 -6.34 4.65 -8.67
C HIS A 100 -6.03 4.37 -10.14
N LEU A 101 -5.64 3.13 -10.46
CA LEU A 101 -5.45 2.67 -11.83
C LEU A 101 -6.57 1.67 -12.20
N PRO A 102 -6.96 1.56 -13.48
CA PRO A 102 -7.71 0.41 -13.94
C PRO A 102 -7.03 -0.91 -13.54
N TYR A 103 -7.79 -1.92 -13.16
CA TYR A 103 -7.25 -3.14 -12.55
C TYR A 103 -6.16 -3.82 -13.38
N GLU A 104 -6.38 -3.92 -14.69
CA GLU A 104 -5.43 -4.53 -15.63
C GLU A 104 -4.12 -3.72 -15.75
N GLN A 105 -4.20 -2.40 -15.63
CA GLN A 105 -3.02 -1.53 -15.61
C GLN A 105 -2.26 -1.65 -14.28
N SER A 106 -2.97 -1.82 -13.16
CA SER A 106 -2.32 -2.06 -11.87
C SER A 106 -1.56 -3.39 -11.84
N GLU A 107 -2.06 -4.44 -12.51
CA GLU A 107 -1.33 -5.71 -12.68
C GLU A 107 -0.03 -5.51 -13.51
N GLN A 108 -0.12 -4.77 -14.63
CA GLN A 108 1.03 -4.46 -15.46
C GLN A 108 2.07 -3.61 -14.73
N ALA A 109 1.62 -2.60 -13.98
CA ALA A 109 2.49 -1.78 -13.15
C ALA A 109 3.22 -2.62 -12.10
N LEU A 110 2.51 -3.48 -11.36
CA LEU A 110 3.12 -4.38 -10.38
C LEU A 110 4.18 -5.28 -10.99
N LYS A 111 3.97 -5.80 -12.21
CA LYS A 111 4.95 -6.62 -12.92
C LYS A 111 6.24 -5.83 -13.18
N LYS A 112 6.15 -4.61 -13.73
CA LYS A 112 7.30 -3.74 -13.97
C LYS A 112 8.03 -3.37 -12.68
N LEU A 113 7.28 -3.11 -11.60
CA LEU A 113 7.85 -2.82 -10.29
C LEU A 113 8.55 -4.03 -9.67
N ALA A 114 8.03 -5.26 -9.91
CA ALA A 114 8.69 -6.49 -9.50
C ALA A 114 10.04 -6.68 -10.20
N GLU A 115 10.20 -6.20 -11.43
CA GLU A 115 11.49 -6.22 -12.13
C GLU A 115 12.48 -5.19 -11.55
N ALA A 116 11.98 -4.03 -11.11
CA ALA A 116 12.80 -2.95 -10.57
C ALA A 116 13.25 -3.18 -9.12
N THR A 117 12.53 -3.99 -8.36
CA THR A 117 12.95 -4.36 -7.00
C THR A 117 13.89 -5.57 -7.00
N LYS A 118 14.86 -5.56 -6.08
CA LYS A 118 15.71 -6.72 -5.82
C LYS A 118 14.93 -7.85 -5.17
N ARG A 119 14.03 -7.51 -4.21
CA ARG A 119 13.41 -8.55 -3.42
C ARG A 119 11.97 -8.28 -3.01
N PHE A 120 11.63 -7.09 -2.48
CA PHE A 120 10.35 -6.89 -1.83
C PHE A 120 9.53 -5.76 -2.48
N LEU A 121 8.22 -6.00 -2.55
CA LEU A 121 7.23 -4.93 -2.67
C LEU A 121 6.36 -4.93 -1.42
N VAL A 122 6.14 -3.75 -0.83
CA VAL A 122 5.20 -3.58 0.27
C VAL A 122 4.07 -2.69 -0.21
N ILE A 123 2.88 -3.23 -0.23
CA ILE A 123 1.71 -2.52 -0.75
C ILE A 123 0.59 -2.47 0.28
N SER A 124 -0.27 -1.47 0.17
CA SER A 124 -1.60 -1.55 0.76
C SER A 124 -2.65 -1.20 -0.27
N ILE A 125 -3.79 -1.86 -0.16
CA ILE A 125 -4.97 -1.64 -1.01
C ILE A 125 -6.21 -1.53 -0.14
N PRO A 126 -7.24 -0.79 -0.58
CA PRO A 126 -8.49 -0.70 0.16
C PRO A 126 -9.22 -2.04 0.15
N TYR A 127 -9.78 -2.42 1.31
CA TYR A 127 -10.63 -3.60 1.45
C TYR A 127 -12.04 -3.20 1.83
N ASN A 128 -12.89 -3.06 0.84
CA ASN A 128 -14.29 -2.68 1.01
C ASN A 128 -15.10 -3.81 1.66
N SER A 129 -15.68 -3.52 2.80
CA SER A 129 -16.43 -4.50 3.59
C SER A 129 -17.37 -3.81 4.57
N GLN A 130 -18.39 -4.52 5.00
CA GLN A 130 -19.04 -4.23 6.28
C GLN A 130 -18.26 -4.94 7.38
N TYR A 131 -18.09 -4.29 8.51
CA TYR A 131 -17.35 -4.89 9.61
C TYR A 131 -17.88 -4.46 10.99
N LEU A 132 -17.62 -5.30 11.96
CA LEU A 132 -17.78 -5.04 13.38
C LEU A 132 -16.45 -5.32 14.08
N THR A 133 -15.90 -4.31 14.74
CA THR A 133 -14.73 -4.47 15.60
C THR A 133 -15.12 -4.30 17.04
N LEU A 134 -14.75 -5.28 17.89
CA LEU A 134 -14.85 -5.22 19.34
C LEU A 134 -13.43 -5.21 19.90
N GLN A 135 -13.10 -4.16 20.67
CA GLN A 135 -11.83 -4.05 21.38
C GLN A 135 -12.07 -4.24 22.87
N LEU A 136 -11.36 -5.21 23.47
CA LEU A 136 -11.35 -5.46 24.90
C LEU A 136 -9.99 -5.12 25.47
N ARG A 137 -9.97 -4.24 26.47
CA ARG A 137 -8.73 -3.86 27.17
C ARG A 137 -8.85 -4.18 28.64
N PHE A 138 -7.95 -5.01 29.11
CA PHE A 138 -7.83 -5.37 30.52
C PHE A 138 -6.51 -4.81 31.06
N SER A 139 -6.51 -4.29 32.29
CA SER A 139 -5.31 -3.68 32.91
C SER A 139 -4.17 -4.68 33.12
N PHE A 140 -4.49 -5.96 33.27
CA PHE A 140 -3.52 -7.05 33.46
C PHE A 140 -2.98 -7.65 32.13
N LEU A 141 -3.51 -7.22 30.98
CA LEU A 141 -3.01 -7.66 29.68
C LEU A 141 -2.14 -6.57 29.04
N PRO A 142 -0.95 -6.91 28.51
CA PRO A 142 -0.04 -5.92 27.92
C PRO A 142 -0.58 -5.31 26.65
N ARG A 143 -1.53 -5.98 25.96
CA ARG A 143 -2.11 -5.52 24.70
C ARG A 143 -3.63 -5.75 24.70
N PRO A 144 -4.40 -4.85 24.07
CA PRO A 144 -5.83 -5.08 23.87
C PRO A 144 -6.08 -6.31 22.99
N ARG A 145 -7.21 -6.96 23.21
CA ARG A 145 -7.72 -8.03 22.35
C ARG A 145 -8.74 -7.45 21.39
N HIS A 146 -8.67 -7.88 20.13
CA HIS A 146 -9.61 -7.46 19.10
C HIS A 146 -10.33 -8.67 18.51
N LEU A 147 -11.64 -8.51 18.34
CA LEU A 147 -12.46 -9.37 17.50
C LEU A 147 -12.90 -8.55 16.30
N LEU A 148 -12.58 -9.02 15.10
CA LEU A 148 -13.01 -8.41 13.84
C LEU A 148 -13.89 -9.41 13.09
N LEU A 149 -15.14 -9.04 12.89
CA LEU A 149 -16.06 -9.71 11.97
C LEU A 149 -16.13 -8.85 10.70
N LYS A 150 -15.84 -9.44 9.55
CA LYS A 150 -15.75 -8.72 8.30
C LYS A 150 -16.49 -9.45 7.18
N ILE A 151 -17.36 -8.74 6.48
CA ILE A 151 -18.12 -9.25 5.33
C ILE A 151 -17.75 -8.40 4.12
N PRO A 152 -17.04 -8.96 3.13
CA PRO A 152 -16.74 -8.24 1.88
C PRO A 152 -18.03 -7.80 1.17
N ARG A 153 -18.02 -6.64 0.54
CA ARG A 153 -19.20 -6.11 -0.18
C ARG A 153 -19.31 -6.67 -1.60
N PHE A 154 -19.26 -7.99 -1.74
CA PHE A 154 -19.30 -8.70 -3.02
C PHE A 154 -20.54 -8.44 -3.88
N TRP A 155 -21.60 -7.85 -3.32
CA TRP A 155 -22.80 -7.42 -4.04
C TRP A 155 -22.70 -6.01 -4.63
N SER A 156 -21.72 -5.19 -4.21
CA SER A 156 -21.55 -3.81 -4.64
C SER A 156 -20.41 -3.69 -5.65
N GLN A 157 -20.59 -2.80 -6.62
CA GLN A 157 -19.53 -2.39 -7.54
C GLN A 157 -18.98 -1.00 -7.20
N LYS A 158 -19.63 -0.28 -6.25
CA LYS A 158 -19.28 1.10 -5.93
C LYS A 158 -18.14 1.14 -4.91
N PRO A 159 -16.96 1.69 -5.27
CA PRO A 159 -15.91 1.98 -4.33
C PRO A 159 -16.34 2.97 -3.23
N VAL A 160 -15.60 3.05 -2.14
CA VAL A 160 -15.79 4.06 -1.09
C VAL A 160 -15.37 5.44 -1.60
N CYS A 161 -14.24 5.50 -2.33
CA CYS A 161 -13.74 6.72 -2.94
C CYS A 161 -14.08 6.74 -4.43
N ASP A 162 -14.62 7.86 -4.92
CA ASP A 162 -15.00 8.02 -6.33
C ASP A 162 -13.77 8.04 -7.28
N GLN A 163 -12.56 8.20 -6.75
CA GLN A 163 -11.30 8.15 -7.51
C GLN A 163 -10.74 6.72 -7.66
N HIS A 164 -11.37 5.72 -7.02
CA HIS A 164 -10.94 4.34 -7.11
C HIS A 164 -11.65 3.63 -8.28
N TYR A 165 -10.88 2.94 -9.09
CA TYR A 165 -11.42 2.07 -10.13
C TYR A 165 -11.92 0.74 -9.56
N TRP A 166 -11.29 0.27 -8.50
CA TRP A 166 -11.61 -1.00 -7.84
C TRP A 166 -11.16 -0.98 -6.38
N GLU A 167 -11.77 -1.84 -5.57
CA GLU A 167 -11.36 -2.10 -4.20
C GLU A 167 -11.53 -3.60 -3.92
N MET A 168 -10.61 -4.19 -3.15
CA MET A 168 -10.76 -5.57 -2.70
C MET A 168 -12.09 -5.76 -1.96
N GLY A 169 -12.77 -6.89 -2.20
CA GLY A 169 -14.05 -7.22 -1.57
C GLY A 169 -15.28 -6.75 -2.32
N LEU A 170 -15.15 -5.90 -3.33
CA LEU A 170 -16.23 -5.55 -4.25
C LEU A 170 -16.54 -6.67 -5.24
N LYS A 171 -17.72 -6.58 -5.87
CA LYS A 171 -18.11 -7.48 -6.96
C LYS A 171 -17.07 -7.44 -8.08
N GLY A 172 -16.54 -8.61 -8.42
CA GLY A 172 -15.48 -8.75 -9.41
C GLY A 172 -14.06 -8.64 -8.84
N TYR A 173 -13.88 -8.17 -7.60
CA TYR A 173 -12.56 -8.01 -6.97
C TYR A 173 -12.44 -8.75 -5.62
N PRO A 174 -12.74 -10.08 -5.59
CA PRO A 174 -12.52 -10.85 -4.38
C PRO A 174 -11.03 -10.94 -4.06
N LYS A 175 -10.69 -11.12 -2.79
CA LYS A 175 -9.31 -11.29 -2.31
C LYS A 175 -8.55 -12.34 -3.15
N THR A 176 -9.19 -13.46 -3.47
CA THR A 176 -8.59 -14.54 -4.26
C THR A 176 -8.15 -14.10 -5.66
N ARG A 177 -8.94 -13.25 -6.36
CA ARG A 177 -8.54 -12.70 -7.66
C ARG A 177 -7.25 -11.91 -7.54
N ILE A 178 -7.17 -11.02 -6.56
CA ILE A 178 -6.01 -10.14 -6.37
C ILE A 178 -4.76 -10.94 -6.02
N LEU A 179 -4.86 -11.90 -5.09
CA LEU A 179 -3.74 -12.76 -4.73
C LEU A 179 -3.28 -13.65 -5.88
N ASN A 180 -4.21 -14.15 -6.70
CA ASN A 180 -3.87 -14.93 -7.90
C ASN A 180 -3.16 -14.08 -8.96
N SER A 181 -3.56 -12.81 -9.15
CA SER A 181 -2.86 -11.89 -10.04
C SER A 181 -1.44 -11.62 -9.57
N ILE A 182 -1.24 -11.41 -8.28
CA ILE A 182 0.09 -11.23 -7.66
C ILE A 182 0.97 -12.47 -7.90
N ALA A 183 0.43 -13.67 -7.69
CA ALA A 183 1.17 -14.90 -7.91
C ALA A 183 1.56 -15.11 -9.39
N LYS A 184 0.67 -14.78 -10.34
CA LYS A 184 0.93 -14.91 -11.79
C LYS A 184 2.09 -14.06 -12.28
N ILE A 185 2.41 -12.94 -11.63
CA ILE A 185 3.53 -12.07 -11.99
C ILE A 185 4.84 -12.42 -11.26
N GLY A 186 4.90 -13.59 -10.61
CA GLY A 186 6.11 -14.07 -9.94
C GLY A 186 6.36 -13.47 -8.56
N LEU A 187 5.33 -12.98 -7.90
CA LEU A 187 5.41 -12.48 -6.53
C LEU A 187 4.72 -13.43 -5.56
N ASN A 188 5.37 -13.73 -4.45
CA ASN A 188 4.81 -14.52 -3.36
C ASN A 188 4.38 -13.61 -2.20
N VAL A 189 3.22 -13.88 -1.63
CA VAL A 189 2.78 -13.20 -0.42
C VAL A 189 3.55 -13.76 0.78
N LYS A 190 4.52 -12.97 1.27
CA LYS A 190 5.29 -13.32 2.47
C LYS A 190 4.53 -13.04 3.76
N GLN A 191 3.79 -11.94 3.76
CA GLN A 191 2.96 -11.53 4.88
C GLN A 191 1.74 -10.77 4.37
N GLU A 192 0.60 -11.04 4.96
CA GLU A 192 -0.60 -10.24 4.82
C GLU A 192 -1.05 -9.75 6.20
N PHE A 193 -1.61 -8.55 6.23
CA PHE A 193 -1.97 -7.93 7.49
C PHE A 193 -3.16 -6.98 7.32
N LEU A 194 -4.01 -6.99 8.32
CA LEU A 194 -5.16 -6.09 8.44
C LEU A 194 -5.26 -5.65 9.90
N ASP A 195 -5.33 -4.33 10.14
CA ASP A 195 -5.55 -3.82 11.48
C ASP A 195 -7.03 -3.85 11.84
N PRO A 196 -7.43 -4.51 12.95
CA PRO A 196 -8.83 -4.54 13.36
C PRO A 196 -9.42 -3.17 13.71
N THR A 197 -8.58 -2.18 14.02
CA THR A 197 -9.01 -0.81 14.33
C THR A 197 -9.08 0.08 13.08
N ASN A 198 -8.44 -0.33 11.98
CA ASN A 198 -8.56 0.28 10.65
C ASN A 198 -8.63 -0.81 9.56
N PRO A 199 -9.74 -1.58 9.47
CA PRO A 199 -9.82 -2.74 8.60
C PRO A 199 -10.05 -2.40 7.12
N TYR A 200 -9.93 -1.14 6.73
CA TYR A 200 -10.02 -0.69 5.36
C TYR A 200 -8.68 -0.85 4.61
N HIS A 201 -7.55 -0.67 5.28
CA HIS A 201 -6.23 -0.85 4.65
C HIS A 201 -5.76 -2.30 4.80
N TYR A 202 -5.67 -3.00 3.68
CA TYR A 202 -5.12 -4.36 3.61
C TYR A 202 -3.68 -4.31 3.13
N PHE A 203 -2.76 -4.72 3.98
CA PHE A 203 -1.32 -4.66 3.74
C PHE A 203 -0.80 -6.00 3.25
N LEU A 204 0.12 -5.95 2.29
CA LEU A 204 0.80 -7.09 1.71
C LEU A 204 2.31 -6.82 1.66
N VAL A 205 3.09 -7.75 2.17
CA VAL A 205 4.51 -7.86 1.89
C VAL A 205 4.68 -8.93 0.83
N LEU A 206 5.14 -8.53 -0.33
CA LEU A 206 5.35 -9.40 -1.48
C LEU A 206 6.84 -9.63 -1.65
N GLU A 207 7.22 -10.87 -1.91
CA GLU A 207 8.61 -11.26 -2.15
C GLU A 207 8.74 -11.80 -3.58
N LYS A 208 9.73 -11.27 -4.30
CA LYS A 208 10.07 -11.74 -5.65
C LYS A 208 10.55 -13.18 -5.58
N THR A 209 9.98 -14.03 -6.41
CA THR A 209 10.48 -15.39 -6.55
C THR A 209 11.92 -15.34 -7.08
N PRO A 210 12.88 -15.99 -6.42
CA PRO A 210 14.22 -16.07 -6.98
C PRO A 210 14.16 -16.65 -8.39
N ASN A 211 14.83 -15.98 -9.34
CA ASN A 211 15.03 -16.61 -10.65
C ASN A 211 15.90 -17.85 -10.43
N THR A 212 15.32 -19.02 -10.62
CA THR A 212 16.04 -20.29 -10.67
C THR A 212 16.96 -20.35 -11.87
#